data_a7968eabcf773176362a1cce1e9aae2e
#
_entry.id   a7968eabcf773176362a1cce1e9aae2e
#
_cell.length_a   1.000
_cell.length_b   1.000
_cell.length_c   1.000
_cell.angle_alpha   90.00
_cell.angle_beta   90.00
_cell.angle_gamma   90.00
#
_symmetry.space_group_name_H-M   'P 1'
#
loop_
_entity.id
_entity.type
_entity.pdbx_description
1 polymer ?
#
loop_
_entity_poly.entity_id
_entity_poly.type
_entity_poly.pdbx_seq_one_letter_code
_entity_poly.pdbx_strand_id
1 'polypeptide(L)'
;MQWGFNFYNSQFSLRSIDPFAVTDADSAFPSGDSFTVYPGENGAVESVRSEVFYEALQDMRALNLLSNLIGKSSTISLIEKDFGIITFTDYPRGTEYMLKLRKIINDRLDNLNKE
;
A
#
# COMPACT_ATOMS: atom_id res chain seq x y z
N MET A 1 -4.07 -4.81 -6.46
CA MET A 1 -5.01 -3.69 -6.76
C MET A 1 -6.13 -3.76 -5.73
N GLN A 2 -6.41 -2.67 -5.04
CA GLN A 2 -7.54 -2.61 -4.11
C GLN A 2 -8.81 -2.36 -4.93
N TRP A 3 -9.72 -3.33 -4.96
CA TRP A 3 -10.98 -3.22 -5.70
C TRP A 3 -12.07 -2.42 -4.96
N GLY A 4 -11.88 -2.23 -3.64
CA GLY A 4 -12.74 -1.40 -2.80
C GLY A 4 -12.08 -1.11 -1.46
N PHE A 5 -12.49 -0.03 -0.81
CA PHE A 5 -11.99 0.33 0.52
C PHE A 5 -12.69 -0.46 1.63
N ASN A 6 -14.00 -0.60 1.47
CA ASN A 6 -14.84 -1.26 2.46
C ASN A 6 -15.99 -1.97 1.78
N PHE A 7 -16.33 -3.14 2.28
CA PHE A 7 -17.46 -3.92 1.83
C PHE A 7 -18.23 -4.44 3.05
N TYR A 8 -19.21 -3.68 3.50
CA TYR A 8 -20.00 -3.98 4.68
C TYR A 8 -21.25 -4.80 4.37
N ASN A 9 -21.14 -5.71 3.44
CA ASN A 9 -22.21 -6.62 3.07
C ASN A 9 -21.76 -8.07 3.18
N SER A 10 -22.72 -8.97 3.33
CA SER A 10 -22.49 -10.40 3.19
C SER A 10 -22.15 -10.78 1.75
N GLN A 11 -21.68 -11.99 1.54
CA GLN A 11 -21.52 -12.56 0.22
C GLN A 11 -22.77 -12.32 -0.64
N PHE A 12 -22.55 -11.91 -1.88
CA PHE A 12 -23.62 -11.53 -2.83
C PHE A 12 -24.46 -10.32 -2.43
N SER A 13 -24.04 -9.55 -1.42
CA SER A 13 -24.73 -8.34 -0.96
C SER A 13 -26.19 -8.59 -0.51
N LEU A 14 -26.46 -9.76 0.07
CA LEU A 14 -27.82 -10.13 0.51
C LEU A 14 -28.27 -9.38 1.75
N ARG A 15 -27.33 -8.98 2.60
CA ARG A 15 -27.59 -8.22 3.83
C ARG A 15 -26.36 -7.40 4.23
N SER A 16 -26.56 -6.33 4.97
CA SER A 16 -25.47 -5.63 5.66
C SER A 16 -24.93 -6.46 6.81
N ILE A 17 -23.66 -6.32 7.10
CA ILE A 17 -22.95 -6.98 8.19
C ILE A 17 -22.37 -5.95 9.15
N ASP A 18 -22.23 -6.34 10.41
CA ASP A 18 -21.40 -5.61 11.37
C ASP A 18 -19.94 -6.06 11.21
N PRO A 19 -19.03 -5.19 10.76
CA PRO A 19 -17.62 -5.56 10.53
C PRO A 19 -16.87 -5.92 11.81
N PHE A 20 -17.37 -5.57 12.98
CA PHE A 20 -16.80 -5.99 14.26
C PHE A 20 -17.20 -7.41 14.67
N ALA A 21 -18.32 -7.89 14.16
CA ALA A 21 -18.82 -9.25 14.46
C ALA A 21 -18.52 -10.25 13.33
N VAL A 22 -18.62 -9.80 12.07
CA VAL A 22 -18.41 -10.64 10.88
C VAL A 22 -17.23 -10.09 10.11
N THR A 23 -16.07 -10.72 10.26
CA THR A 23 -14.79 -10.19 9.75
C THR A 23 -14.45 -10.62 8.33
N ASP A 24 -15.18 -11.58 7.76
CA ASP A 24 -14.89 -12.26 6.49
C ASP A 24 -16.00 -12.13 5.43
N ALA A 25 -16.94 -11.21 5.66
CA ALA A 25 -18.12 -11.01 4.80
C ALA A 25 -18.94 -12.29 4.57
N ASP A 26 -19.19 -13.07 5.62
CA ASP A 26 -19.82 -14.40 5.57
C ASP A 26 -19.03 -15.40 4.70
N SER A 27 -17.76 -15.55 4.98
CA SER A 27 -16.82 -16.49 4.31
C SER A 27 -16.52 -16.14 2.84
N ALA A 28 -16.78 -14.89 2.41
CA ALA A 28 -16.49 -14.43 1.06
C ALA A 28 -15.01 -14.02 0.87
N PHE A 29 -14.38 -13.55 1.93
CA PHE A 29 -13.02 -12.99 1.90
C PHE A 29 -12.20 -13.44 3.11
N PRO A 30 -10.86 -13.39 3.04
CA PRO A 30 -10.03 -13.53 4.23
C PRO A 30 -10.41 -12.53 5.31
N SER A 31 -10.32 -12.94 6.58
CA SER A 31 -10.72 -12.12 7.71
C SER A 31 -10.05 -10.74 7.70
N GLY A 32 -10.86 -9.71 7.73
CA GLY A 32 -10.44 -8.31 7.70
C GLY A 32 -10.09 -7.74 6.32
N ASP A 33 -10.03 -8.55 5.27
CA ASP A 33 -9.65 -8.10 3.93
C ASP A 33 -10.65 -7.09 3.34
N SER A 34 -11.92 -7.22 3.71
CA SER A 34 -13.01 -6.36 3.25
C SER A 34 -13.05 -4.99 3.91
N PHE A 35 -12.27 -4.75 4.97
CA PHE A 35 -12.40 -3.55 5.78
C PHE A 35 -11.06 -2.81 5.93
N THR A 36 -10.97 -1.66 5.31
CA THR A 36 -9.85 -0.72 5.51
C THR A 36 -10.14 0.24 6.66
N VAL A 37 -11.40 0.65 6.78
CA VAL A 37 -11.90 1.56 7.82
C VAL A 37 -13.14 0.95 8.45
N TYR A 38 -13.38 1.19 9.72
CA TYR A 38 -14.53 0.69 10.48
C TYR A 38 -15.48 1.82 10.84
N PRO A 39 -16.79 1.56 10.93
CA PRO A 39 -17.74 2.56 11.42
C PRO A 39 -17.57 2.79 12.91
N GLY A 40 -17.51 4.04 13.33
CA GLY A 40 -17.49 4.44 14.75
C GLY A 40 -18.58 5.45 15.07
N GLU A 41 -18.87 5.64 16.34
CA GLU A 41 -19.94 6.55 16.80
C GLU A 41 -19.71 8.00 16.37
N ASN A 42 -18.46 8.45 16.36
CA ASN A 42 -18.10 9.83 16.03
C ASN A 42 -17.37 9.96 14.68
N GLY A 43 -17.48 8.97 13.81
CA GLY A 43 -16.82 8.95 12.52
C GLY A 43 -16.09 7.64 12.22
N ALA A 44 -15.23 7.65 11.24
CA ALA A 44 -14.47 6.49 10.82
C ALA A 44 -13.39 6.10 11.85
N VAL A 45 -13.26 4.81 12.13
CA VAL A 45 -12.16 4.23 12.91
C VAL A 45 -11.17 3.60 11.96
N GLU A 46 -9.96 4.08 11.97
CA GLU A 46 -8.89 3.58 11.12
C GLU A 46 -8.40 2.20 11.55
N SER A 47 -7.91 1.43 10.60
CA SER A 47 -7.27 0.15 10.85
C SER A 47 -5.79 0.20 10.47
N VAL A 48 -5.00 -0.79 10.93
CA VAL A 48 -3.61 -0.96 10.47
C VAL A 48 -3.54 -1.07 8.94
N ARG A 49 -4.57 -1.59 8.29
CA ARG A 49 -4.64 -1.68 6.82
C ARG A 49 -4.75 -0.30 6.16
N SER A 50 -5.50 0.64 6.75
CA SER A 50 -5.56 2.02 6.25
C SER A 50 -4.21 2.73 6.37
N GLU A 51 -3.50 2.52 7.47
CA GLU A 51 -2.16 3.06 7.69
C GLU A 51 -1.15 2.50 6.66
N VAL A 52 -1.13 1.18 6.47
CA VAL A 52 -0.26 0.54 5.48
C VAL A 52 -0.57 1.02 4.06
N PHE A 53 -1.85 1.20 3.75
CA PHE A 53 -2.27 1.73 2.44
C PHE A 53 -1.82 3.18 2.25
N TYR A 54 -1.96 4.01 3.28
CA TYR A 54 -1.49 5.39 3.28
C TYR A 54 0.02 5.46 3.03
N GLU A 55 0.80 4.66 3.74
CA GLU A 55 2.25 4.56 3.56
C GLU A 55 2.63 4.14 2.12
N ALA A 56 1.93 3.17 1.55
CA ALA A 56 2.15 2.75 0.17
C ALA A 56 1.88 3.88 -0.84
N LEU A 57 0.87 4.72 -0.59
CA LEU A 57 0.62 5.90 -1.42
C LEU A 57 1.74 6.94 -1.30
N GLN A 58 2.34 7.12 -0.13
CA GLN A 58 3.51 8.00 0.04
C GLN A 58 4.72 7.47 -0.73
N ASP A 59 4.97 6.16 -0.68
CA ASP A 59 6.04 5.52 -1.47
C ASP A 59 5.82 5.73 -2.98
N MET A 60 4.60 5.57 -3.47
CA MET A 60 4.26 5.83 -4.87
C MET A 60 4.48 7.30 -5.27
N ARG A 61 4.14 8.24 -4.40
CA ARG A 61 4.37 9.69 -4.64
C ARG A 61 5.85 10.00 -4.72
N ALA A 62 6.66 9.47 -3.80
CA ALA A 62 8.11 9.65 -3.80
C ALA A 62 8.75 9.05 -5.07
N LEU A 63 8.34 7.85 -5.49
CA LEU A 63 8.78 7.24 -6.74
C LEU A 63 8.41 8.05 -7.97
N ASN A 64 7.19 8.57 -8.03
CA ASN A 64 6.74 9.41 -9.13
C ASN A 64 7.53 10.72 -9.19
N LEU A 65 7.77 11.35 -8.04
CA LEU A 65 8.58 12.57 -7.97
C LEU A 65 10.00 12.31 -8.47
N LEU A 66 10.64 11.25 -7.98
CA LEU A 66 11.98 10.86 -8.41
C LEU A 66 12.02 10.57 -9.92
N SER A 67 11.03 9.83 -10.42
CA SER A 67 10.92 9.53 -11.85
C SER A 67 10.74 10.77 -12.73
N ASN A 68 10.05 11.80 -12.23
CA ASN A 68 9.91 13.08 -12.93
C ASN A 68 11.21 13.88 -12.92
N LEU A 69 12.02 13.78 -11.87
CA LEU A 69 13.27 14.52 -11.74
C LEU A 69 14.44 13.90 -12.53
N ILE A 70 14.61 12.60 -12.46
CA ILE A 70 15.76 11.91 -13.08
C ILE A 70 15.40 11.00 -14.25
N GLY A 71 14.12 10.87 -14.57
CA GLY A 71 13.62 9.98 -15.62
C GLY A 71 13.33 8.57 -15.14
N LYS A 72 12.35 7.93 -15.77
CA LYS A 72 11.86 6.58 -15.41
C LYS A 72 12.97 5.51 -15.48
N SER A 73 13.77 5.50 -16.55
CA SER A 73 14.84 4.52 -16.72
C SER A 73 15.91 4.63 -15.64
N SER A 74 16.30 5.86 -15.28
CA SER A 74 17.27 6.10 -14.21
C SER A 74 16.74 5.68 -12.84
N THR A 75 15.45 5.92 -12.59
CA THR A 75 14.79 5.48 -11.35
C THR A 75 14.76 3.95 -11.24
N ILE A 76 14.42 3.25 -12.32
CA ILE A 76 14.43 1.79 -12.36
C ILE A 76 15.85 1.27 -12.11
N SER A 77 16.84 1.78 -12.82
CA SER A 77 18.23 1.36 -12.64
C SER A 77 18.77 1.60 -11.23
N LEU A 78 18.34 2.68 -10.59
CA LEU A 78 18.68 2.97 -9.19
C LEU A 78 18.16 1.88 -8.24
N ILE A 79 16.93 1.45 -8.45
CA ILE A 79 16.28 0.41 -7.61
C ILE A 79 16.89 -0.97 -7.91
N GLU A 80 17.02 -1.31 -9.18
CA GLU A 80 17.54 -2.62 -9.62
C GLU A 80 18.99 -2.86 -9.21
N LYS A 81 19.78 -1.81 -9.01
CA LYS A 81 21.15 -1.90 -8.50
C LYS A 81 21.21 -2.61 -7.14
N ASP A 82 20.25 -2.38 -6.27
CA ASP A 82 20.22 -2.92 -4.91
C ASP A 82 19.38 -4.20 -4.78
N PHE A 83 18.38 -4.37 -5.63
CA PHE A 83 17.40 -5.46 -5.50
C PHE A 83 17.39 -6.42 -6.69
N GLY A 84 18.13 -6.12 -7.76
CA GLY A 84 17.99 -6.84 -9.03
C GLY A 84 16.71 -6.48 -9.77
N ILE A 85 16.42 -7.20 -10.83
CA ILE A 85 15.21 -6.99 -11.63
C ILE A 85 13.99 -7.38 -10.80
N ILE A 86 13.08 -6.42 -10.62
CA ILE A 86 11.82 -6.62 -9.92
C ILE A 86 10.71 -6.81 -10.95
N THR A 87 9.97 -7.90 -10.83
CA THR A 87 8.80 -8.18 -11.66
C THR A 87 7.54 -8.26 -10.82
N PHE A 88 6.40 -8.42 -11.48
CA PHE A 88 5.12 -8.58 -10.81
C PHE A 88 5.02 -9.87 -9.95
N THR A 89 5.77 -10.90 -10.33
CA THR A 89 5.77 -12.20 -9.66
C THR A 89 7.04 -12.47 -8.85
N ASP A 90 8.12 -11.76 -9.15
CA ASP A 90 9.42 -11.93 -8.52
C ASP A 90 9.92 -10.60 -7.95
N TYR A 91 9.85 -10.50 -6.63
CA TYR A 91 10.27 -9.32 -5.86
C TYR A 91 10.67 -9.74 -4.44
N PRO A 92 11.55 -9.00 -3.77
CA PRO A 92 11.91 -9.29 -2.38
C PRO A 92 10.69 -9.22 -1.46
N ARG A 93 10.53 -10.21 -0.60
CA ARG A 93 9.41 -10.31 0.35
C ARG A 93 9.93 -10.12 1.76
N GLY A 94 9.54 -9.06 2.41
CA GLY A 94 9.94 -8.77 3.78
C GLY A 94 9.93 -7.28 4.09
N THR A 95 9.89 -6.96 5.38
CA THR A 95 9.86 -5.57 5.87
C THR A 95 11.14 -4.81 5.52
N GLU A 96 12.29 -5.47 5.56
CA GLU A 96 13.59 -4.89 5.22
C GLU A 96 13.64 -4.30 3.80
N TYR A 97 13.00 -4.97 2.85
CA TYR A 97 12.92 -4.51 1.47
C TYR A 97 12.26 -3.13 1.37
N MET A 98 11.10 -2.95 1.97
CA MET A 98 10.36 -1.69 1.90
C MET A 98 11.11 -0.54 2.58
N LEU A 99 11.70 -0.79 3.74
CA LEU A 99 12.49 0.22 4.47
C LEU A 99 13.73 0.62 3.66
N LYS A 100 14.42 -0.33 3.06
CA LYS A 100 15.58 -0.06 2.21
C LYS A 100 15.20 0.70 0.94
N LEU A 101 14.09 0.33 0.31
CA LEU A 101 13.55 1.03 -0.87
C LEU A 101 13.24 2.50 -0.55
N ARG A 102 12.53 2.77 0.53
CA ARG A 102 12.25 4.13 1.01
C ARG A 102 13.52 4.93 1.23
N LYS A 103 14.50 4.32 1.89
CA LYS A 103 15.77 4.98 2.14
C LYS A 103 16.48 5.37 0.85
N ILE A 104 16.57 4.49 -0.13
CA ILE A 104 17.22 4.75 -1.43
C ILE A 104 16.54 5.92 -2.15
N ILE A 105 15.20 5.92 -2.18
CA ILE A 105 14.42 6.96 -2.84
C ILE A 105 14.62 8.31 -2.13
N ASN A 106 14.49 8.35 -0.82
CA ASN A 106 14.60 9.56 -0.01
C ASN A 106 16.02 10.14 -0.07
N ASP A 107 17.06 9.32 0.09
CA ASP A 107 18.45 9.76 -0.01
C ASP A 107 18.73 10.39 -1.39
N ARG A 108 18.17 9.84 -2.46
CA ARG A 108 18.33 10.41 -3.80
C ARG A 108 17.59 11.73 -3.98
N LEU A 109 16.35 11.83 -3.48
CA LEU A 109 15.56 13.06 -3.50
C LEU A 109 16.24 14.17 -2.69
N ASP A 110 16.75 13.85 -1.51
CA ASP A 110 17.46 14.80 -0.65
C ASP A 110 18.73 15.33 -1.30
N ASN A 111 19.45 14.48 -2.03
CA ASN A 111 20.64 14.91 -2.75
C ASN A 111 20.31 15.85 -3.91
N LEU A 112 19.22 15.55 -4.65
CA LEU A 112 18.76 16.43 -5.74
C LEU A 112 18.27 17.80 -5.25
N ASN A 113 17.79 17.87 -4.02
CA ASN A 113 17.30 19.12 -3.41
C ASN A 113 18.46 20.04 -2.92
N LYS A 114 19.68 19.50 -2.85
CA LYS A 114 20.88 20.23 -2.42
C LYS A 114 21.75 20.71 -3.60
N GLU A 115 21.47 20.21 -4.80
CA GLU A 115 22.10 20.65 -6.05
C GLU A 115 21.39 21.89 -6.61
#